data_33c6263f9a6b6134db6d7252769ef13c
#
_entry.id   33c6263f9a6b6134db6d7252769ef13c
#
_cell.length_a   1.000
_cell.length_b   1.000
_cell.length_c   1.000
_cell.angle_alpha   90.00
_cell.angle_beta   90.00
_cell.angle_gamma   90.00
#
_symmetry.space_group_name_H-M   'P 1'
#
loop_
_entity.id
_entity.type
_entity.pdbx_description
1 polymer ?
#
loop_
_entity_poly.entity_id
_entity_poly.type
_entity_poly.pdbx_seq_one_letter_code
_entity_poly.pdbx_strand_id
1 'polypeptide(L)'
;MKQAKKIAEGRNYTAADIGDAEDIKSYSLIHAKTGQEVRGKLFLKELTRATGTEISFNSIPPGSGPGYFHKHDKDEETYIILRGAGYCQVDGDCFPVKAGSVIRVAPAGVRGLCNTSQEEMVYL
;
A
#
# COMPACT_ATOMS: atom_id res chain seq x y z
N MET A 1 -15.93 7.50 6.77
CA MET A 1 -14.69 6.72 6.72
C MET A 1 -14.99 5.25 6.93
N LYS A 2 -14.52 4.40 6.04
CA LYS A 2 -14.68 2.96 6.18
C LYS A 2 -13.71 2.41 7.22
N GLN A 3 -14.14 1.42 7.98
CA GLN A 3 -13.30 0.75 8.97
C GLN A 3 -13.26 -0.74 8.71
N ALA A 4 -12.07 -1.32 8.87
CA ALA A 4 -11.89 -2.76 8.81
C ALA A 4 -12.53 -3.42 10.03
N LYS A 5 -13.03 -4.63 9.85
CA LYS A 5 -13.72 -5.36 10.91
C LYS A 5 -12.97 -6.63 11.27
N LYS A 6 -12.74 -6.82 12.56
CA LYS A 6 -12.26 -8.10 13.07
C LYS A 6 -13.42 -9.07 13.06
N ILE A 7 -13.29 -10.21 12.40
CA ILE A 7 -14.34 -11.22 12.28
C ILE A 7 -14.14 -12.42 13.19
N ALA A 8 -12.91 -12.70 13.57
CA ALA A 8 -12.60 -13.80 14.48
C ALA A 8 -11.22 -13.58 15.10
N GLU A 9 -11.02 -14.12 16.28
CA GLU A 9 -9.77 -14.00 17.00
C GLU A 9 -9.59 -15.18 17.94
N GLY A 10 -8.41 -15.72 17.99
CA GLY A 10 -8.03 -16.77 18.93
C GLY A 10 -6.62 -16.55 19.43
N ARG A 11 -6.09 -17.53 20.14
CA ARG A 11 -4.76 -17.44 20.72
C ARG A 11 -3.67 -17.26 19.66
N ASN A 12 -3.80 -17.94 18.53
CA ASN A 12 -2.77 -17.99 17.50
C ASN A 12 -3.18 -17.34 16.17
N TYR A 13 -4.30 -16.61 16.15
CA TYR A 13 -4.73 -15.98 14.91
C TYR A 13 -5.63 -14.77 15.16
N THR A 14 -5.65 -13.90 14.17
CA THR A 14 -6.65 -12.84 14.02
C THR A 14 -7.12 -12.83 12.57
N ALA A 15 -8.43 -12.78 12.38
CA ALA A 15 -9.02 -12.67 11.05
C ALA A 15 -9.81 -11.38 10.96
N ALA A 16 -9.66 -10.67 9.88
CA ALA A 16 -10.33 -9.39 9.66
C ALA A 16 -10.83 -9.27 8.23
N ASP A 17 -11.83 -8.43 8.05
CA ASP A 17 -12.43 -8.14 6.76
C ASP A 17 -12.23 -6.67 6.42
N ILE A 18 -11.68 -6.40 5.25
CA ILE A 18 -11.41 -5.04 4.77
C ILE A 18 -12.28 -4.67 3.57
N GLY A 19 -13.13 -5.60 3.12
CA GLY A 19 -13.94 -5.41 1.92
C GLY A 19 -13.18 -5.76 0.65
N ASP A 20 -13.72 -5.35 -0.49
CA ASP A 20 -13.12 -5.61 -1.79
C ASP A 20 -11.97 -4.64 -2.11
N ALA A 21 -11.20 -4.95 -3.15
CA ALA A 21 -10.12 -4.08 -3.61
C ALA A 21 -10.61 -2.66 -3.93
N GLU A 22 -11.83 -2.52 -4.42
CA GLU A 22 -12.43 -1.21 -4.69
C GLU A 22 -12.66 -0.37 -3.44
N ASP A 23 -12.80 -1.01 -2.28
CA ASP A 23 -13.06 -0.34 -1.02
C ASP A 23 -11.83 0.33 -0.43
N ILE A 24 -10.64 -0.04 -0.87
CA ILE A 24 -9.39 0.51 -0.32
C ILE A 24 -9.33 2.03 -0.47
N LYS A 25 -9.85 2.57 -1.56
CA LYS A 25 -9.91 4.02 -1.77
C LYS A 25 -10.74 4.76 -0.71
N SER A 26 -11.61 4.06 0.01
CA SER A 26 -12.49 4.62 1.04
C SER A 26 -11.84 4.65 2.42
N TYR A 27 -10.68 4.02 2.58
CA TYR A 27 -9.91 4.10 3.81
C TYR A 27 -9.03 5.35 3.79
N SER A 28 -8.80 5.93 4.96
CA SER A 28 -7.86 7.03 5.11
C SER A 28 -7.21 6.98 6.48
N LEU A 29 -6.10 7.66 6.62
CA LEU A 29 -5.42 7.83 7.89
C LEU A 29 -4.91 9.27 7.99
N ILE A 30 -4.61 9.69 9.22
CA ILE A 30 -4.01 11.00 9.47
C ILE A 30 -2.50 10.80 9.61
N HIS A 31 -1.75 11.50 8.79
CA HIS A 31 -0.28 11.43 8.82
C HIS A 31 0.24 12.01 10.14
N ALA A 32 1.06 11.24 10.85
CA ALA A 32 1.50 11.59 12.20
C ALA A 32 2.30 12.91 12.27
N LYS A 33 3.06 13.22 11.23
CA LYS A 33 3.92 14.41 11.22
C LYS A 33 3.23 15.65 10.66
N THR A 34 2.40 15.50 9.62
CA THR A 34 1.81 16.64 8.92
C THR A 34 0.37 16.92 9.31
N GLY A 35 -0.31 15.96 9.95
CA GLY A 35 -1.73 16.07 10.26
C GLY A 35 -2.65 15.98 9.06
N GLN A 36 -2.11 15.71 7.88
CA GLN A 36 -2.90 15.59 6.65
C GLN A 36 -3.56 14.23 6.53
N GLU A 37 -4.75 14.22 5.95
CA GLU A 37 -5.44 12.99 5.61
C GLU A 37 -4.78 12.32 4.41
N VAL A 38 -4.46 11.04 4.55
CA VAL A 38 -3.91 10.22 3.47
C VAL A 38 -4.98 9.23 3.05
N ARG A 39 -5.53 9.41 1.86
CA ARG A 39 -6.58 8.57 1.28
C ARG A 39 -5.98 7.30 0.68
N GLY A 40 -6.77 6.23 0.73
CA GLY A 40 -6.43 4.99 0.05
C GLY A 40 -5.30 4.23 0.71
N LYS A 41 -5.22 4.27 2.03
CA LYS A 41 -4.18 3.58 2.77
C LYS A 41 -4.74 2.94 4.04
N LEU A 42 -4.42 1.68 4.23
CA LEU A 42 -4.84 0.90 5.39
C LEU A 42 -3.69 0.04 5.89
N PHE A 43 -3.19 0.33 7.09
CA PHE A 43 -2.22 -0.51 7.77
C PHE A 43 -2.91 -1.60 8.55
N LEU A 44 -2.36 -2.82 8.51
CA LEU A 44 -2.97 -3.99 9.13
C LEU A 44 -2.35 -4.41 10.45
N LYS A 45 -1.19 -3.90 10.79
CA LYS A 45 -0.42 -4.39 11.94
C LYS A 45 -1.19 -4.35 13.25
N GLU A 46 -1.81 -3.23 13.56
CA GLU A 46 -2.58 -3.08 14.81
C GLU A 46 -3.84 -3.93 14.80
N LEU A 47 -4.54 -3.96 13.67
CA LEU A 47 -5.77 -4.72 13.51
C LEU A 47 -5.54 -6.22 13.71
N THR A 48 -4.45 -6.74 13.17
CA THR A 48 -4.15 -8.17 13.22
C THR A 48 -3.22 -8.57 14.35
N ARG A 49 -2.64 -7.60 15.05
CA ARG A 49 -1.63 -7.81 16.10
C ARG A 49 -0.37 -8.51 15.58
N ALA A 50 -0.03 -8.23 14.33
CA ALA A 50 1.16 -8.81 13.70
C ALA A 50 2.44 -8.32 14.39
N THR A 51 3.39 -9.20 14.57
CA THR A 51 4.68 -8.89 15.23
C THR A 51 5.87 -9.00 14.28
N GLY A 52 5.77 -9.82 13.24
CA GLY A 52 6.87 -10.06 12.31
C GLY A 52 6.71 -9.39 10.95
N THR A 53 5.52 -8.89 10.64
CA THR A 53 5.26 -8.24 9.36
C THR A 53 4.47 -6.96 9.56
N GLU A 54 4.67 -6.02 8.65
CA GLU A 54 3.82 -4.84 8.55
C GLU A 54 3.31 -4.75 7.12
N ILE A 55 2.00 -4.95 6.96
CA ILE A 55 1.34 -4.98 5.66
C ILE A 55 0.37 -3.82 5.59
N SER A 56 0.38 -3.11 4.47
CA SER A 56 -0.64 -2.11 4.18
C SER A 56 -1.27 -2.37 2.82
N PHE A 57 -2.57 -2.10 2.72
CA PHE A 57 -3.25 -1.98 1.44
C PHE A 57 -3.26 -0.53 1.02
N ASN A 58 -3.05 -0.29 -0.26
CA ASN A 58 -2.91 1.05 -0.80
C ASN A 58 -3.67 1.17 -2.12
N SER A 59 -4.25 2.35 -2.34
CA SER A 59 -4.93 2.67 -3.59
C SER A 59 -4.44 4.02 -4.10
N ILE A 60 -4.05 4.06 -5.37
CA ILE A 60 -3.61 5.29 -6.04
C ILE A 60 -4.66 5.67 -7.09
N PRO A 61 -5.18 6.91 -7.05
CA PRO A 61 -6.16 7.36 -8.04
C PRO A 61 -5.63 7.33 -9.48
N PRO A 62 -6.51 7.21 -10.47
CA PRO A 62 -6.12 7.28 -11.88
C PRO A 62 -5.32 8.53 -12.20
N GLY A 63 -4.28 8.38 -13.00
CA GLY A 63 -3.47 9.51 -13.47
C GLY A 63 -2.61 10.16 -12.38
N SER A 64 -2.49 9.54 -11.22
CA SER A 64 -1.77 10.07 -10.07
C SER A 64 -0.41 9.43 -9.93
N GLY A 65 0.59 10.22 -9.54
CA GLY A 65 1.93 9.73 -9.26
C GLY A 65 2.28 9.81 -7.79
N PRO A 66 3.49 9.41 -7.44
CA PRO A 66 3.95 9.57 -6.07
C PRO A 66 4.11 11.07 -5.77
N GLY A 67 3.68 11.47 -4.59
CA GLY A 67 3.92 12.84 -4.13
C GLY A 67 5.41 13.10 -3.91
N TYR A 68 6.17 12.06 -3.63
CA TYR A 68 7.61 12.10 -3.45
C TYR A 68 8.19 10.70 -3.57
N PHE A 69 9.49 10.64 -3.87
CA PHE A 69 10.25 9.39 -3.80
C PHE A 69 10.85 9.26 -2.41
N HIS A 70 10.92 8.04 -1.91
CA HIS A 70 11.42 7.79 -0.56
C HIS A 70 12.29 6.52 -0.50
N LYS A 71 13.02 6.40 0.59
CA LYS A 71 13.82 5.21 0.93
C LYS A 71 13.68 4.94 2.43
N HIS A 72 14.08 3.75 2.84
CA HIS A 72 14.12 3.37 4.25
C HIS A 72 15.57 3.16 4.71
N ASP A 73 15.81 3.30 6.00
CA ASP A 73 17.16 3.11 6.55
C ASP A 73 17.50 1.64 6.74
N LYS A 74 16.54 0.83 7.16
CA LYS A 74 16.77 -0.57 7.55
C LYS A 74 15.86 -1.57 6.86
N ASP A 75 14.70 -1.14 6.40
CA ASP A 75 13.67 -2.05 5.94
C ASP A 75 13.69 -2.21 4.43
N GLU A 76 13.65 -3.45 3.97
CA GLU A 76 13.31 -3.69 2.59
C GLU A 76 11.80 -3.65 2.42
N GLU A 77 11.35 -3.34 1.22
CA GLU A 77 9.95 -3.19 0.92
C GLU A 77 9.57 -4.06 -0.27
N THR A 78 8.41 -4.68 -0.19
CA THR A 78 7.87 -5.45 -1.32
C THR A 78 6.52 -4.88 -1.69
N TYR A 79 6.36 -4.53 -2.96
CA TYR A 79 5.09 -4.16 -3.55
C TYR A 79 4.50 -5.33 -4.30
N ILE A 80 3.21 -5.57 -4.12
CA ILE A 80 2.45 -6.57 -4.86
C ILE A 80 1.25 -5.85 -5.48
N ILE A 81 1.22 -5.74 -6.80
CA ILE A 81 0.15 -5.05 -7.50
C ILE A 81 -1.03 -6.01 -7.64
N LEU A 82 -2.17 -5.62 -7.10
CA LEU A 82 -3.38 -6.43 -7.11
C LEU A 82 -4.34 -6.02 -8.23
N ARG A 83 -4.34 -4.74 -8.59
CA ARG A 83 -5.27 -4.19 -9.59
C ARG A 83 -4.66 -2.97 -10.24
N GLY A 84 -4.98 -2.76 -11.51
CA GLY A 84 -4.53 -1.60 -12.26
C GLY A 84 -3.16 -1.78 -12.87
N ALA A 85 -2.64 -0.71 -13.43
CA ALA A 85 -1.36 -0.68 -14.12
C ALA A 85 -0.72 0.70 -13.99
N GLY A 86 0.59 0.74 -14.09
CA GLY A 86 1.33 1.99 -14.01
C GLY A 86 2.81 1.76 -14.16
N TYR A 87 3.60 2.56 -13.47
CA TYR A 87 5.06 2.48 -13.49
C TYR A 87 5.62 2.53 -12.09
N CYS A 88 6.74 1.83 -11.92
CA CYS A 88 7.55 1.91 -10.70
C CYS A 88 8.90 2.50 -11.10
N GLN A 89 9.41 3.39 -10.28
CA GLN A 89 10.76 3.92 -10.45
C GLN A 89 11.58 3.60 -9.21
N VAL A 90 12.76 3.03 -9.43
CA VAL A 90 13.74 2.75 -8.38
C VAL A 90 15.11 3.26 -8.85
N ASP A 91 15.69 4.18 -8.11
CA ASP A 91 17.03 4.75 -8.40
C ASP A 91 17.16 5.27 -9.84
N GLY A 92 16.09 5.83 -10.38
CA GLY A 92 16.09 6.32 -11.75
C GLY A 92 15.68 5.31 -12.82
N ASP A 93 15.64 4.02 -12.50
CA ASP A 93 15.13 3.00 -13.42
C ASP A 93 13.59 3.00 -13.35
N CYS A 94 12.96 3.20 -14.50
CA CYS A 94 11.51 3.24 -14.61
C CYS A 94 11.00 2.06 -15.43
N PHE A 95 10.05 1.30 -14.90
CA PHE A 95 9.54 0.11 -15.58
C PHE A 95 8.03 -0.04 -15.36
N PRO A 96 7.32 -0.66 -16.32
CA PRO A 96 5.88 -0.84 -16.20
C PRO A 96 5.54 -1.93 -15.18
N VAL A 97 4.43 -1.72 -14.47
CA VAL A 97 3.87 -2.69 -13.53
C VAL A 97 2.37 -2.83 -13.79
N LYS A 98 1.82 -3.98 -13.43
CA LYS A 98 0.40 -4.30 -13.58
C LYS A 98 -0.01 -5.32 -12.53
N ALA A 99 -1.27 -5.68 -12.49
CA ALA A 99 -1.77 -6.73 -11.61
C ALA A 99 -0.91 -8.00 -11.77
N GLY A 100 -0.40 -8.51 -10.66
CA GLY A 100 0.51 -9.64 -10.63
C GLY A 100 1.99 -9.26 -10.56
N SER A 101 2.35 -7.99 -10.75
CA SER A 101 3.75 -7.56 -10.60
C SER A 101 4.15 -7.58 -9.12
N VAL A 102 5.37 -8.05 -8.87
CA VAL A 102 5.97 -8.08 -7.52
C VAL A 102 7.32 -7.39 -7.60
N ILE A 103 7.53 -6.36 -6.79
CA ILE A 103 8.75 -5.57 -6.77
C ILE A 103 9.32 -5.57 -5.36
N ARG A 104 10.53 -6.10 -5.20
CA ARG A 104 11.29 -5.97 -3.95
C ARG A 104 12.28 -4.82 -4.09
N VAL A 105 12.29 -3.95 -3.11
CA VAL A 105 13.21 -2.80 -3.08
C VAL A 105 14.05 -2.86 -1.82
N ALA A 106 15.38 -2.83 -1.98
CA ALA A 106 16.30 -2.77 -0.85
C ALA A 106 16.10 -1.44 -0.09
N PRO A 107 16.49 -1.37 1.20
CA PRO A 107 16.25 -0.17 2.01
C PRO A 107 16.75 1.12 1.35
N ALA A 108 17.95 1.10 0.77
CA ALA A 108 18.56 2.28 0.17
C ALA A 108 17.96 2.69 -1.18
N GLY A 109 17.14 1.84 -1.81
CA GLY A 109 16.50 2.17 -3.09
C GLY A 109 15.52 3.32 -2.96
N VAL A 110 15.72 4.36 -3.74
CA VAL A 110 14.79 5.51 -3.80
C VAL A 110 13.66 5.17 -4.74
N ARG A 111 12.43 5.05 -4.22
CA ARG A 111 11.32 4.43 -4.95
C ARG A 111 10.06 5.27 -4.98
N GLY A 112 9.24 5.01 -5.98
CA GLY A 112 7.90 5.55 -6.10
C GLY A 112 7.08 4.78 -7.13
N LEU A 113 5.75 4.78 -6.94
CA LEU A 113 4.78 4.19 -7.85
C LEU A 113 3.91 5.27 -8.47
N CYS A 114 3.54 5.07 -9.71
CA CYS A 114 2.71 5.98 -10.47
C CYS A 114 1.59 5.21 -11.18
N ASN A 115 0.36 5.69 -11.06
CA ASN A 115 -0.80 5.10 -11.74
C ASN A 115 -1.09 5.86 -13.02
N THR A 116 -0.76 5.26 -14.16
CA THR A 116 -1.01 5.85 -15.47
C THR A 116 -2.27 5.32 -16.13
N SER A 117 -3.01 4.47 -15.44
CA SER A 117 -4.25 3.88 -15.97
C SER A 117 -5.47 4.76 -15.69
N GLN A 118 -6.64 4.30 -16.15
CA GLN A 118 -7.91 4.98 -15.93
C GLN A 118 -8.71 4.40 -14.75
N GLU A 119 -8.12 3.48 -14.00
CA GLU A 119 -8.74 2.91 -12.81
C GLU A 119 -7.83 3.03 -11.59
N GLU A 120 -8.36 2.80 -10.40
CA GLU A 120 -7.54 2.78 -9.18
C GLU A 120 -6.50 1.68 -9.29
N MET A 121 -5.26 1.97 -8.87
CA MET A 121 -4.22 0.96 -8.69
C MET A 121 -4.24 0.54 -7.22
N VAL A 122 -4.42 -0.76 -6.97
CA VAL A 122 -4.44 -1.32 -5.63
C VAL A 122 -3.22 -2.22 -5.44
N TYR A 123 -2.49 -2.02 -4.36
CA TYR A 123 -1.29 -2.80 -4.07
C TYR A 123 -1.10 -3.00 -2.57
N LEU A 124 -0.35 -4.04 -2.24
CA LEU A 124 0.14 -4.32 -0.90
C LEU A 124 1.48 -3.64 -0.67
#